data_a2d1822b093014553f3163549fb2ee7c
#
_entry.id   a2d1822b093014553f3163549fb2ee7c
#
_cell.length_a   1.000
_cell.length_b   1.000
_cell.length_c   1.000
_cell.angle_alpha   90.00
_cell.angle_beta   90.00
_cell.angle_gamma   90.00
#
_symmetry.space_group_name_H-M   'P 1'
#
loop_
_entity.id
_entity.type
_entity.pdbx_description
1 polymer ?
#
loop_
_entity_poly.entity_id
_entity_poly.type
_entity_poly.pdbx_seq_one_letter_code
_entity_poly.pdbx_strand_id
1 'polypeptide(L)'
;MLEQIDVTEAKQALLTVRRRVEQYDWLLHALETRDISEDRHFRRAWLNHFKLRDKDREFCRFCTRWLEEHKGRRVSFEQALLDIYHRFGALDPASASKLAATIDPALPVWDPQILGSLGIRPWALEKSGRRVEKTLEAYEKLEVWYHRYLSSRDGRMAVQVFDEIYPGTGFSAMKKADFTIWSILWS
;
A
#
# COMPACT_ATOMS: atom_id res chain seq x y z
N MET A 1 -18.63 2.94 8.00
CA MET A 1 -18.86 3.14 6.55
C MET A 1 -18.11 2.11 5.66
N LEU A 2 -17.08 1.41 6.16
CA LEU A 2 -16.45 0.27 5.45
C LEU A 2 -16.95 -1.09 5.99
N GLU A 3 -18.07 -1.10 6.70
CA GLU A 3 -18.59 -2.27 7.41
C GLU A 3 -19.63 -3.08 6.63
N GLN A 4 -20.02 -2.62 5.44
CA GLN A 4 -20.99 -3.35 4.60
C GLN A 4 -20.58 -3.20 3.13
N ILE A 5 -20.09 -4.28 2.53
CA ILE A 5 -19.76 -4.31 1.10
C ILE A 5 -21.00 -4.71 0.31
N ASP A 6 -21.44 -3.82 -0.59
CA ASP A 6 -22.33 -4.22 -1.69
C ASP A 6 -21.52 -4.92 -2.76
N VAL A 7 -21.86 -6.20 -3.00
CA VAL A 7 -21.13 -7.06 -3.96
C VAL A 7 -21.21 -6.52 -5.38
N THR A 8 -22.34 -5.93 -5.77
CA THR A 8 -22.55 -5.40 -7.12
C THR A 8 -21.70 -4.15 -7.32
N GLU A 9 -21.73 -3.24 -6.35
CA GLU A 9 -20.92 -2.02 -6.36
C GLU A 9 -19.44 -2.37 -6.37
N ALA A 10 -18.99 -3.29 -5.52
CA ALA A 10 -17.60 -3.74 -5.45
C ALA A 10 -17.11 -4.34 -6.78
N LYS A 11 -17.94 -5.18 -7.44
CA LYS A 11 -17.60 -5.73 -8.76
C LYS A 11 -17.46 -4.62 -9.81
N GLN A 12 -18.39 -3.69 -9.86
CA GLN A 12 -18.33 -2.57 -10.80
C GLN A 12 -17.09 -1.70 -10.55
N ALA A 13 -16.83 -1.34 -9.29
CA ALA A 13 -15.68 -0.55 -8.91
C ALA A 13 -14.35 -1.25 -9.29
N LEU A 14 -14.22 -2.55 -9.01
CA LEU A 14 -13.04 -3.33 -9.37
C LEU A 14 -12.77 -3.35 -10.88
N LEU A 15 -13.82 -3.43 -11.72
CA LEU A 15 -13.65 -3.38 -13.16
C LEU A 15 -13.01 -2.07 -13.65
N THR A 16 -13.24 -0.95 -12.95
CA THR A 16 -12.67 0.35 -13.32
C THR A 16 -11.16 0.42 -13.07
N VAL A 17 -10.64 -0.41 -12.18
CA VAL A 17 -9.23 -0.40 -11.75
C VAL A 17 -8.38 -1.51 -12.38
N ARG A 18 -8.90 -2.23 -13.39
CA ARG A 18 -8.23 -3.35 -14.08
C ARG A 18 -6.76 -3.05 -14.42
N ARG A 19 -6.50 -1.93 -15.07
CA ARG A 19 -5.12 -1.55 -15.46
C ARG A 19 -4.18 -1.40 -14.26
N ARG A 20 -4.70 -1.03 -13.09
CA ARG A 20 -3.89 -0.92 -11.87
C ARG A 20 -3.57 -2.28 -11.28
N VAL A 21 -4.53 -3.21 -11.32
CA VAL A 21 -4.32 -4.60 -10.89
C VAL A 21 -3.26 -5.26 -11.78
N GLU A 22 -3.40 -5.17 -13.11
CA GLU A 22 -2.43 -5.68 -14.07
C GLU A 22 -1.03 -5.04 -13.90
N GLN A 23 -0.98 -3.73 -13.65
CA GLN A 23 0.28 -3.03 -13.38
C GLN A 23 0.94 -3.51 -12.08
N TYR A 24 0.16 -3.75 -11.03
CA TYR A 24 0.70 -4.24 -9.76
C TYR A 24 1.22 -5.67 -9.88
N ASP A 25 0.50 -6.53 -10.58
CA ASP A 25 0.94 -7.90 -10.88
C ASP A 25 2.27 -7.89 -11.63
N TRP A 26 2.39 -7.05 -12.67
CA TRP A 26 3.64 -6.85 -13.39
C TRP A 26 4.76 -6.33 -12.48
N LEU A 27 4.48 -5.41 -11.56
CA LEU A 27 5.47 -4.88 -10.62
C LEU A 27 6.02 -5.98 -9.70
N LEU A 28 5.15 -6.82 -9.15
CA LEU A 28 5.57 -7.95 -8.30
C LEU A 28 6.43 -8.94 -9.09
N HIS A 29 5.99 -9.31 -10.29
CA HIS A 29 6.77 -10.20 -11.16
C HIS A 29 8.14 -9.60 -11.53
N ALA A 30 8.18 -8.31 -11.86
CA ALA A 30 9.44 -7.64 -12.18
C ALA A 30 10.38 -7.56 -10.96
N LEU A 31 9.83 -7.31 -9.76
CA LEU A 31 10.60 -7.31 -8.51
C LEU A 31 11.25 -8.66 -8.26
N GLU A 32 10.54 -9.76 -8.49
CA GLU A 32 11.06 -11.12 -8.26
C GLU A 32 12.12 -11.56 -9.29
N THR A 33 11.96 -11.16 -10.56
CA THR A 33 12.68 -11.79 -11.67
C THR A 33 13.85 -10.99 -12.21
N ARG A 34 14.03 -9.73 -11.82
CA ARG A 34 15.10 -8.86 -12.37
C ARG A 34 15.67 -7.90 -11.34
N ASP A 35 16.87 -7.39 -11.61
CA ASP A 35 17.44 -6.25 -10.87
C ASP A 35 16.68 -4.98 -11.27
N ILE A 36 16.03 -4.35 -10.27
CA ILE A 36 15.23 -3.14 -10.45
C ILE A 36 15.95 -1.86 -10.01
N SER A 37 17.15 -1.95 -9.45
CA SER A 37 17.86 -0.81 -8.83
C SER A 37 18.02 0.38 -9.77
N GLU A 38 18.35 0.12 -11.04
CA GLU A 38 18.50 1.12 -12.09
C GLU A 38 17.45 1.00 -13.22
N ASP A 39 16.47 0.10 -13.07
CA ASP A 39 15.39 -0.08 -14.06
C ASP A 39 14.46 1.14 -14.08
N ARG A 40 14.61 1.97 -15.11
CA ARG A 40 13.81 3.18 -15.32
C ARG A 40 12.34 2.86 -15.61
N HIS A 41 12.05 1.72 -16.25
CA HIS A 41 10.70 1.31 -16.58
C HIS A 41 9.96 0.89 -15.31
N PHE A 42 10.58 0.03 -14.49
CA PHE A 42 10.05 -0.35 -13.18
C PHE A 42 9.80 0.88 -12.30
N ARG A 43 10.81 1.75 -12.18
CA ARG A 43 10.71 2.98 -11.38
C ARG A 43 9.51 3.82 -11.78
N ARG A 44 9.36 4.09 -13.09
CA ARG A 44 8.25 4.87 -13.61
C ARG A 44 6.90 4.20 -13.33
N ALA A 45 6.80 2.88 -13.54
CA ALA A 45 5.58 2.12 -13.32
C ALA A 45 5.20 2.12 -11.83
N TRP A 46 6.16 1.90 -10.92
CA TRP A 46 5.95 1.89 -9.47
C TRP A 46 5.50 3.27 -8.96
N LEU A 47 6.20 4.33 -9.34
CA LEU A 47 5.83 5.70 -8.97
C LEU A 47 4.43 6.09 -9.48
N ASN A 48 4.08 5.64 -10.68
CA ASN A 48 2.75 5.87 -11.24
C ASN A 48 1.66 5.12 -10.48
N HIS A 49 1.92 3.83 -10.18
CA HIS A 49 0.99 2.99 -9.44
C HIS A 49 0.65 3.61 -8.09
N PHE A 50 1.66 4.08 -7.37
CA PHE A 50 1.52 4.65 -6.03
C PHE A 50 1.31 6.18 -6.00
N LYS A 51 1.10 6.84 -7.16
CA LYS A 51 0.88 8.29 -7.27
C LYS A 51 2.02 9.11 -6.62
N LEU A 52 3.28 8.74 -6.85
CA LEU A 52 4.48 9.39 -6.30
C LEU A 52 5.28 10.15 -7.36
N ARG A 53 4.64 10.59 -8.46
CA ARG A 53 5.32 11.25 -9.59
C ARG A 53 5.93 12.61 -9.24
N ASP A 54 5.35 13.30 -8.26
CA ASP A 54 5.75 14.66 -7.87
C ASP A 54 6.95 14.67 -6.90
N LYS A 55 7.47 13.49 -6.55
CA LYS A 55 8.68 13.36 -5.74
C LYS A 55 9.93 13.68 -6.57
N ASP A 56 10.92 14.23 -5.89
CA ASP A 56 12.19 14.54 -6.53
C ASP A 56 12.92 13.29 -7.07
N ARG A 57 13.89 13.52 -7.93
CA ARG A 57 14.60 12.45 -8.63
C ARG A 57 15.46 11.58 -7.70
N GLU A 58 16.00 12.16 -6.63
CA GLU A 58 16.82 11.44 -5.66
C GLU A 58 15.95 10.49 -4.86
N PHE A 59 14.80 10.96 -4.37
CA PHE A 59 13.82 10.14 -3.68
C PHE A 59 13.34 8.96 -4.56
N CYS A 60 13.05 9.22 -5.83
CA CYS A 60 12.62 8.19 -6.77
C CYS A 60 13.68 7.08 -6.97
N ARG A 61 14.96 7.45 -7.02
CA ARG A 61 16.07 6.48 -7.09
C ARG A 61 16.27 5.73 -5.79
N PHE A 62 16.16 6.42 -4.67
CA PHE A 62 16.20 5.79 -3.35
C PHE A 62 15.14 4.68 -3.26
N CYS A 63 13.89 4.94 -3.63
CA CYS A 63 12.82 3.94 -3.55
C CYS A 63 13.16 2.66 -4.31
N THR A 64 13.65 2.73 -5.55
CA THR A 64 13.97 1.52 -6.32
C THR A 64 15.18 0.78 -5.78
N ARG A 65 16.20 1.47 -5.28
CA ARG A 65 17.34 0.84 -4.60
C ARG A 65 16.92 0.17 -3.31
N TRP A 66 16.13 0.86 -2.50
CA TRP A 66 15.58 0.30 -1.26
C TRP A 66 14.80 -0.98 -1.51
N LEU A 67 13.93 -1.00 -2.52
CA LEU A 67 13.18 -2.20 -2.90
C LEU A 67 14.12 -3.35 -3.31
N GLU A 68 15.15 -3.07 -4.12
CA GLU A 68 16.12 -4.09 -4.53
C GLU A 68 16.91 -4.66 -3.34
N GLU A 69 17.38 -3.78 -2.45
CA GLU A 69 18.16 -4.17 -1.27
C GLU A 69 17.36 -5.02 -0.25
N HIS A 70 16.03 -4.82 -0.21
CA HIS A 70 15.15 -5.51 0.73
C HIS A 70 14.36 -6.67 0.12
N LYS A 71 14.49 -6.90 -1.16
CA LYS A 71 13.87 -8.01 -1.86
C LYS A 71 14.19 -9.36 -1.21
N GLY A 72 13.15 -10.18 -0.96
CA GLY A 72 13.28 -11.46 -0.28
C GLY A 72 13.59 -11.41 1.23
N ARG A 73 13.56 -10.22 1.84
CA ARG A 73 13.76 -10.04 3.29
C ARG A 73 12.45 -9.69 3.98
N ARG A 74 12.40 -9.93 5.29
CA ARG A 74 11.34 -9.36 6.12
C ARG A 74 11.60 -7.87 6.32
N VAL A 75 10.57 -7.08 6.10
CA VAL A 75 10.60 -5.63 6.30
C VAL A 75 9.45 -5.21 7.20
N SER A 76 9.58 -4.06 7.85
CA SER A 76 8.49 -3.42 8.59
C SER A 76 8.23 -2.02 8.05
N PHE A 77 7.04 -1.51 8.34
CA PHE A 77 6.72 -0.10 8.07
C PHE A 77 7.68 0.84 8.80
N GLU A 78 8.01 0.54 10.06
CA GLU A 78 8.95 1.32 10.88
C GLU A 78 10.31 1.44 10.20
N GLN A 79 10.88 0.32 9.72
CA GLN A 79 12.15 0.33 9.01
C GLN A 79 12.10 1.26 7.79
N ALA A 80 11.11 1.10 6.91
CA ALA A 80 10.96 1.95 5.74
C ALA A 80 10.77 3.43 6.10
N LEU A 81 10.01 3.72 7.17
CA LEU A 81 9.77 5.08 7.65
C LEU A 81 11.06 5.73 8.16
N LEU A 82 11.84 5.01 8.96
CA LEU A 82 13.09 5.52 9.52
C LEU A 82 14.17 5.67 8.44
N ASP A 83 14.27 4.78 7.47
CA ASP A 83 15.21 4.87 6.36
C ASP A 83 14.94 6.11 5.50
N ILE A 84 13.65 6.42 5.22
CA ILE A 84 13.26 7.66 4.54
C ILE A 84 13.62 8.87 5.42
N TYR A 85 13.27 8.83 6.70
CA TYR A 85 13.51 9.95 7.63
C TYR A 85 14.99 10.26 7.78
N HIS A 86 15.84 9.25 7.96
CA HIS A 86 17.29 9.42 8.07
C HIS A 86 17.92 9.97 6.78
N ARG A 87 17.37 9.57 5.63
CA ARG A 87 17.91 9.99 4.33
C ARG A 87 17.48 11.41 3.92
N PHE A 88 16.23 11.77 4.21
CA PHE A 88 15.61 13.00 3.66
C PHE A 88 15.18 14.01 4.74
N GLY A 89 15.28 13.67 6.02
CA GLY A 89 14.89 14.55 7.12
C GLY A 89 13.39 14.79 7.26
N ALA A 90 12.57 14.09 6.49
CA ALA A 90 11.12 14.24 6.47
C ALA A 90 10.41 12.90 6.74
N LEU A 91 9.37 12.92 7.59
CA LEU A 91 8.50 11.76 7.78
C LEU A 91 7.54 11.66 6.60
N ASP A 92 7.61 10.54 5.88
CA ASP A 92 6.71 10.24 4.76
C ASP A 92 6.08 8.84 4.94
N PRO A 93 5.07 8.72 5.81
CA PRO A 93 4.43 7.44 6.09
C PRO A 93 3.73 6.83 4.87
N ALA A 94 3.22 7.67 3.96
CA ALA A 94 2.57 7.20 2.75
C ALA A 94 3.56 6.51 1.80
N SER A 95 4.76 7.05 1.62
CA SER A 95 5.81 6.40 0.82
C SER A 95 6.40 5.19 1.53
N ALA A 96 6.63 5.27 2.85
CA ALA A 96 7.16 4.17 3.65
C ALA A 96 6.26 2.93 3.60
N SER A 97 4.94 3.10 3.77
CA SER A 97 4.00 1.98 3.68
C SER A 97 3.97 1.33 2.30
N LYS A 98 4.11 2.13 1.23
CA LYS A 98 4.16 1.63 -0.15
C LYS A 98 5.42 0.82 -0.42
N LEU A 99 6.57 1.24 0.11
CA LEU A 99 7.81 0.47 0.06
C LEU A 99 7.65 -0.85 0.81
N ALA A 100 7.23 -0.79 2.07
CA ALA A 100 7.06 -1.98 2.90
C ALA A 100 6.04 -2.96 2.29
N ALA A 101 4.87 -2.49 1.86
CA ALA A 101 3.82 -3.30 1.23
C ALA A 101 4.17 -3.82 -0.18
N THR A 102 5.18 -3.27 -0.83
CA THR A 102 5.70 -3.83 -2.09
C THR A 102 6.58 -5.05 -1.82
N ILE A 103 7.37 -5.04 -0.75
CA ILE A 103 8.21 -6.19 -0.34
C ILE A 103 7.38 -7.25 0.39
N ASP A 104 6.52 -6.82 1.31
CA ASP A 104 5.61 -7.69 2.05
C ASP A 104 4.15 -7.28 1.79
N PRO A 105 3.46 -7.94 0.83
CA PRO A 105 2.07 -7.62 0.50
C PRO A 105 1.05 -7.94 1.61
N ALA A 106 1.47 -8.47 2.74
CA ALA A 106 0.63 -8.61 3.94
C ALA A 106 0.55 -7.33 4.76
N LEU A 107 1.39 -6.32 4.46
CA LEU A 107 1.37 -5.02 5.12
C LEU A 107 0.37 -4.07 4.42
N PRO A 108 -0.43 -3.31 5.18
CA PRO A 108 -1.38 -2.36 4.61
C PRO A 108 -0.68 -1.12 4.05
N VAL A 109 -1.32 -0.47 3.08
CA VAL A 109 -0.87 0.83 2.56
C VAL A 109 -1.51 1.97 3.34
N TRP A 110 -0.70 2.95 3.74
CA TRP A 110 -1.14 4.18 4.35
C TRP A 110 -1.87 5.04 3.32
N ASP A 111 -3.20 4.90 3.26
CA ASP A 111 -4.06 5.71 2.41
C ASP A 111 -4.84 6.73 3.26
N PRO A 112 -4.77 8.04 2.94
CA PRO A 112 -5.44 9.08 3.73
C PRO A 112 -6.96 8.93 3.81
N GLN A 113 -7.61 8.36 2.78
CA GLN A 113 -9.06 8.15 2.79
C GLN A 113 -9.44 6.99 3.72
N ILE A 114 -8.68 5.88 3.65
CA ILE A 114 -8.88 4.75 4.55
C ILE A 114 -8.65 5.20 5.99
N LEU A 115 -7.54 5.88 6.26
CA LEU A 115 -7.25 6.43 7.59
C LEU A 115 -8.33 7.37 8.09
N GLY A 116 -8.81 8.27 7.22
CA GLY A 116 -9.90 9.21 7.54
C GLY A 116 -11.19 8.48 7.91
N SER A 117 -11.55 7.41 7.20
CA SER A 117 -12.74 6.59 7.50
C SER A 117 -12.62 5.85 8.84
N LEU A 118 -11.40 5.60 9.30
CA LEU A 118 -11.10 4.99 10.61
C LEU A 118 -10.96 6.02 11.74
N GLY A 119 -11.17 7.30 11.45
CA GLY A 119 -10.98 8.38 12.42
C GLY A 119 -9.50 8.65 12.77
N ILE A 120 -8.57 8.09 12.02
CA ILE A 120 -7.15 8.32 12.19
C ILE A 120 -6.77 9.61 11.45
N ARG A 121 -6.24 10.60 12.18
CA ARG A 121 -5.88 11.93 11.65
C ARG A 121 -4.37 12.14 11.67
N PRO A 122 -3.63 11.78 10.62
CA PRO A 122 -2.18 11.87 10.61
C PRO A 122 -1.62 13.28 10.82
N TRP A 123 -2.28 14.30 10.25
CA TRP A 123 -1.86 15.71 10.36
C TRP A 123 -1.95 16.31 11.76
N ALA A 124 -2.76 15.73 12.66
CA ALA A 124 -2.79 16.16 14.06
C ALA A 124 -1.49 15.80 14.81
N LEU A 125 -0.63 14.99 14.20
CA LEU A 125 0.61 14.47 14.76
C LEU A 125 1.80 15.41 14.53
N GLU A 126 1.68 16.40 13.60
CA GLU A 126 2.80 17.20 13.14
C GLU A 126 3.36 18.20 14.17
N LYS A 127 2.60 18.51 15.22
CA LYS A 127 2.97 19.56 16.21
C LYS A 127 3.66 19.02 17.47
N SER A 128 3.92 17.72 17.57
CA SER A 128 4.53 17.15 18.79
C SER A 128 5.95 16.65 18.54
N GLY A 129 6.81 16.71 19.57
CA GLY A 129 8.16 16.13 19.54
C GLY A 129 8.20 14.59 19.39
N ARG A 130 7.02 13.94 19.31
CA ARG A 130 6.84 12.50 19.18
C ARG A 130 6.26 12.08 17.83
N ARG A 131 6.67 12.71 16.74
CA ARG A 131 6.07 12.46 15.43
C ARG A 131 6.24 11.02 14.97
N VAL A 132 7.42 10.42 15.15
CA VAL A 132 7.70 9.03 14.75
C VAL A 132 6.80 8.08 15.53
N GLU A 133 6.82 8.14 16.86
CA GLU A 133 6.03 7.27 17.74
C GLU A 133 4.53 7.30 17.36
N LYS A 134 3.97 8.51 17.22
CA LYS A 134 2.56 8.67 16.86
C LYS A 134 2.23 8.16 15.46
N THR A 135 3.16 8.27 14.53
CA THR A 135 3.00 7.71 13.19
C THR A 135 2.98 6.18 13.26
N LEU A 136 3.87 5.58 14.06
CA LEU A 136 3.89 4.13 14.29
C LEU A 136 2.61 3.65 14.98
N GLU A 137 2.15 4.33 16.04
CA GLU A 137 0.87 4.04 16.69
C GLU A 137 -0.33 4.10 15.74
N ALA A 138 -0.32 5.07 14.83
CA ALA A 138 -1.39 5.21 13.83
C ALA A 138 -1.34 4.07 12.79
N TYR A 139 -0.15 3.64 12.40
CA TYR A 139 0.02 2.51 11.48
C TYR A 139 -0.37 1.19 12.13
N GLU A 140 -0.01 0.96 13.39
CA GLU A 140 -0.44 -0.21 14.16
C GLU A 140 -1.97 -0.31 14.23
N LYS A 141 -2.67 0.82 14.45
CA LYS A 141 -4.14 0.84 14.40
C LYS A 141 -4.68 0.44 13.04
N LEU A 142 -4.03 0.86 11.97
CA LEU A 142 -4.39 0.46 10.60
C LEU A 142 -4.20 -1.05 10.40
N GLU A 143 -3.07 -1.62 10.84
CA GLU A 143 -2.80 -3.06 10.77
C GLU A 143 -3.85 -3.87 11.55
N VAL A 144 -4.11 -3.47 12.81
CA VAL A 144 -5.12 -4.11 13.66
C VAL A 144 -6.50 -4.07 13.02
N TRP A 145 -6.86 -2.93 12.41
CA TRP A 145 -8.13 -2.82 11.72
C TRP A 145 -8.21 -3.78 10.51
N TYR A 146 -7.19 -3.82 9.64
CA TYR A 146 -7.17 -4.72 8.49
C TYR A 146 -7.23 -6.19 8.92
N HIS A 147 -6.51 -6.61 9.95
CA HIS A 147 -6.57 -7.98 10.45
C HIS A 147 -7.97 -8.36 10.94
N ARG A 148 -8.64 -7.46 11.66
CA ARG A 148 -10.03 -7.65 12.08
C ARG A 148 -10.98 -7.69 10.89
N TYR A 149 -10.80 -6.77 9.95
CA TYR A 149 -11.60 -6.69 8.73
C TYR A 149 -11.49 -7.98 7.91
N LEU A 150 -10.31 -8.48 7.64
CA LEU A 150 -10.10 -9.73 6.90
C LEU A 150 -10.73 -10.95 7.59
N SER A 151 -10.83 -10.93 8.93
CA SER A 151 -11.51 -11.96 9.71
C SER A 151 -13.03 -11.81 9.71
N SER A 152 -13.57 -10.68 9.29
CA SER A 152 -15.00 -10.40 9.22
C SER A 152 -15.67 -11.04 7.99
N ARG A 153 -17.02 -11.02 7.96
CA ARG A 153 -17.78 -11.42 6.78
C ARG A 153 -17.46 -10.55 5.57
N ASP A 154 -17.42 -9.24 5.76
CA ASP A 154 -17.22 -8.26 4.69
C ASP A 154 -15.78 -8.31 4.14
N GLY A 155 -14.78 -8.52 4.99
CA GLY A 155 -13.40 -8.72 4.55
C GLY A 155 -13.22 -9.98 3.70
N ARG A 156 -13.84 -11.09 4.10
CA ARG A 156 -13.85 -12.31 3.27
C ARG A 156 -14.58 -12.09 1.95
N MET A 157 -15.69 -11.35 1.97
CA MET A 157 -16.44 -10.99 0.77
C MET A 157 -15.59 -10.11 -0.16
N ALA A 158 -14.86 -9.14 0.37
CA ALA A 158 -13.96 -8.28 -0.41
C ALA A 158 -12.91 -9.11 -1.17
N VAL A 159 -12.30 -10.08 -0.49
CA VAL A 159 -11.33 -10.99 -1.10
C VAL A 159 -11.97 -11.87 -2.16
N GLN A 160 -13.15 -12.44 -1.86
CA GLN A 160 -13.88 -13.29 -2.79
C GLN A 160 -14.27 -12.54 -4.07
N VAL A 161 -14.83 -11.35 -3.94
CA VAL A 161 -15.22 -10.50 -5.09
C VAL A 161 -14.00 -10.15 -5.95
N PHE A 162 -12.87 -9.88 -5.32
CA PHE A 162 -11.62 -9.66 -6.05
C PHE A 162 -11.21 -10.91 -6.86
N ASP A 163 -11.24 -12.09 -6.25
CA ASP A 163 -10.85 -13.35 -6.90
C ASP A 163 -11.80 -13.74 -8.05
N GLU A 164 -13.08 -13.38 -7.94
CA GLU A 164 -14.05 -13.59 -9.03
C GLU A 164 -13.74 -12.72 -10.25
N ILE A 165 -13.27 -11.48 -10.06
CA ILE A 165 -12.96 -10.54 -11.15
C ILE A 165 -11.54 -10.74 -11.70
N TYR A 166 -10.59 -11.10 -10.83
CA TYR A 166 -9.17 -11.28 -11.16
C TYR A 166 -8.65 -12.65 -10.69
N PRO A 167 -9.15 -13.76 -11.27
CA PRO A 167 -8.71 -15.09 -10.88
C PRO A 167 -7.24 -15.31 -11.21
N GLY A 168 -6.53 -16.01 -10.33
CA GLY A 168 -5.15 -16.41 -10.56
C GLY A 168 -4.09 -15.38 -10.23
N THR A 169 -4.46 -14.17 -9.74
CA THR A 169 -3.47 -13.26 -9.17
C THR A 169 -2.92 -13.84 -7.87
N GLY A 170 -1.62 -13.95 -7.72
CA GLY A 170 -0.96 -14.44 -6.49
C GLY A 170 -1.00 -13.45 -5.32
N PHE A 171 -1.92 -12.47 -5.30
CA PHE A 171 -1.97 -11.43 -4.30
C PHE A 171 -2.38 -11.96 -2.92
N SER A 172 -1.83 -11.36 -1.86
CA SER A 172 -2.25 -11.63 -0.49
C SER A 172 -3.71 -11.22 -0.26
N ALA A 173 -4.36 -11.81 0.75
CA ALA A 173 -5.72 -11.42 1.15
C ALA A 173 -5.79 -9.93 1.52
N MET A 174 -4.74 -9.39 2.16
CA MET A 174 -4.58 -7.97 2.47
C MET A 174 -4.66 -7.14 1.20
N LYS A 175 -3.87 -7.49 0.18
CA LYS A 175 -3.80 -6.72 -1.06
C LYS A 175 -5.09 -6.78 -1.87
N LYS A 176 -5.77 -7.93 -1.90
CA LYS A 176 -7.08 -8.09 -2.53
C LYS A 176 -8.15 -7.20 -1.86
N ALA A 177 -8.20 -7.25 -0.52
CA ALA A 177 -9.10 -6.39 0.25
C ALA A 177 -8.79 -4.90 0.06
N ASP A 178 -7.50 -4.52 0.07
CA ASP A 178 -7.03 -3.15 -0.17
C ASP A 178 -7.50 -2.63 -1.53
N PHE A 179 -7.33 -3.40 -2.61
CA PHE A 179 -7.84 -3.04 -3.94
C PHE A 179 -9.36 -2.88 -3.96
N THR A 180 -10.10 -3.79 -3.32
CA THR A 180 -11.56 -3.74 -3.30
C THR A 180 -12.07 -2.51 -2.55
N ILE A 181 -11.56 -2.25 -1.35
CA ILE A 181 -11.90 -1.08 -0.55
C ILE A 181 -11.54 0.20 -1.30
N TRP A 182 -10.30 0.26 -1.81
CA TRP A 182 -9.81 1.44 -2.50
C TRP A 182 -10.64 1.73 -3.77
N SER A 183 -11.02 0.71 -4.54
CA SER A 183 -11.84 0.90 -5.74
C SER A 183 -13.22 1.48 -5.42
N ILE A 184 -13.85 1.06 -4.32
CA ILE A 184 -15.15 1.59 -3.86
C ILE A 184 -15.02 3.04 -3.40
N LEU A 185 -13.95 3.39 -2.68
CA LEU A 185 -13.76 4.75 -2.17
C LEU A 185 -13.42 5.78 -3.26
N TRP A 186 -13.00 5.31 -4.46
CA TRP A 186 -12.59 6.17 -5.57
C TRP A 186 -13.46 6.03 -6.83
N SER A 187 -14.57 5.27 -6.74
CA SER A 187 -15.59 5.13 -7.80
C SER A 187 -16.51 6.34 -7.98
#